data_fc0c2e9b0c7191fd3f3115078d1c0a6f
#
_entry.id   fc0c2e9b0c7191fd3f3115078d1c0a6f
#
_cell.length_a   1.000
_cell.length_b   1.000
_cell.length_c   1.000
_cell.angle_alpha   90.00
_cell.angle_beta   90.00
_cell.angle_gamma   90.00
#
_symmetry.space_group_name_H-M   'P 1'
#
loop_
_entity.id
_entity.type
_entity.pdbx_description
1 polymer ?
#
loop_
_entity_poly.entity_id
_entity_poly.type
_entity_poly.pdbx_seq_one_letter_code
_entity_poly.pdbx_strand_id
1 'polypeptide(L)'
;YVSWAREMCIRDSFNAMLEDKTIDAVHLVTPPATHAPLSIQVMNAGKHCACTIPMGMSIDELYQVIDARKRSGKHYMFMETSVYGREFLYVKNLYEKGELGRIQFMRCAHYQDMEGWPDYWLGFPPLMHPTHAVAPCLMLLGKRPETVYCKGSGKVRKEVEAPYGCPYAFESALISLKDSDVSIEMARFLYHVARGYTESFNIYGERKSFEWQQLESEQPVLFSMALGANAEHVMNDYGRGGLVTEERIQIPDYADRLPAEIGRFTKQTVYDDSNPHLSFLQGGGHGGSHPHLVHEFVRSILEDRTPVPSDIDGAYWTGVGICAHQSAMDGGVVKRVPVFE
;
A
#
# COMPACT_ATOMS: atom_id res chain seq x y z
N TYR A 1 17.76 8.39 -25.95
CA TYR A 1 17.02 9.34 -25.10
C TYR A 1 15.91 10.04 -25.89
N VAL A 2 16.25 10.55 -27.06
CA VAL A 2 15.33 11.38 -27.85
C VAL A 2 14.25 10.58 -28.57
N SER A 3 14.52 9.37 -29.03
CA SER A 3 13.52 8.56 -29.74
C SER A 3 12.49 7.96 -28.78
N TRP A 4 12.93 7.52 -27.61
CA TRP A 4 12.05 6.98 -26.56
C TRP A 4 11.13 8.06 -25.96
N ALA A 5 11.66 9.24 -25.70
CA ALA A 5 10.84 10.37 -25.27
C ALA A 5 9.79 10.77 -26.33
N ARG A 6 10.10 10.60 -27.64
CA ARG A 6 9.14 10.85 -28.71
C ARG A 6 8.03 9.80 -28.77
N GLU A 7 8.34 8.53 -28.53
CA GLU A 7 7.33 7.46 -28.52
C GLU A 7 6.44 7.53 -27.27
N MET A 8 6.99 7.89 -26.12
CA MET A 8 6.20 8.12 -24.89
C MET A 8 5.34 9.38 -24.93
N CYS A 9 5.74 10.41 -25.68
CA CYS A 9 4.99 11.65 -25.83
C CYS A 9 4.11 11.63 -27.09
N ILE A 10 3.54 10.48 -27.44
CA ILE A 10 2.66 10.35 -28.63
C ILE A 10 1.45 11.28 -28.50
N ARG A 11 1.04 11.61 -27.26
CA ARG A 11 -0.06 12.52 -26.99
C ARG A 11 0.32 13.46 -25.85
N ASP A 12 0.45 14.72 -26.18
CA ASP A 12 0.73 15.83 -25.27
C ASP A 12 -0.55 16.45 -24.67
N SER A 13 -1.71 15.81 -24.92
CA SER A 13 -3.00 16.20 -24.38
C SER A 13 -3.74 15.01 -23.78
N PHE A 14 -4.07 15.12 -22.49
CA PHE A 14 -4.90 14.15 -21.77
C PHE A 14 -6.28 13.97 -22.46
N ASN A 15 -6.90 15.06 -22.90
CA ASN A 15 -8.19 15.00 -23.59
C ASN A 15 -8.09 14.24 -24.93
N ALA A 16 -7.05 14.47 -25.73
CA ALA A 16 -6.84 13.74 -26.97
C ALA A 16 -6.66 12.22 -26.71
N MET A 17 -5.98 11.86 -25.62
CA MET A 17 -5.87 10.46 -25.19
C MET A 17 -7.24 9.86 -24.81
N LEU A 18 -8.11 10.62 -24.15
CA LEU A 18 -9.45 10.16 -23.78
C LEU A 18 -10.35 9.95 -25.02
N GLU A 19 -10.19 10.76 -26.06
CA GLU A 19 -10.95 10.68 -27.30
C GLU A 19 -10.51 9.50 -28.20
N ASP A 20 -9.28 9.00 -28.03
CA ASP A 20 -8.74 7.92 -28.85
C ASP A 20 -9.44 6.58 -28.56
N LYS A 21 -10.11 6.05 -29.58
CA LYS A 21 -10.88 4.80 -29.49
C LYS A 21 -10.02 3.54 -29.48
N THR A 22 -8.73 3.66 -29.75
CA THR A 22 -7.78 2.53 -29.69
C THR A 22 -7.22 2.29 -28.30
N ILE A 23 -7.51 3.17 -27.36
CA ILE A 23 -7.09 3.05 -25.95
C ILE A 23 -8.25 2.51 -25.12
N ASP A 24 -8.11 1.32 -24.54
CA ASP A 24 -9.11 0.67 -23.68
C ASP A 24 -8.93 1.02 -22.21
N ALA A 25 -7.71 1.28 -21.77
CA ALA A 25 -7.36 1.51 -20.37
C ALA A 25 -6.30 2.59 -20.20
N VAL A 26 -6.33 3.30 -19.06
CA VAL A 26 -5.38 4.35 -18.70
C VAL A 26 -4.81 4.07 -17.33
N HIS A 27 -3.48 4.17 -17.20
CA HIS A 27 -2.80 4.15 -15.92
C HIS A 27 -2.38 5.57 -15.54
N LEU A 28 -2.91 6.06 -14.43
CA LEU A 28 -2.62 7.39 -13.89
C LEU A 28 -1.45 7.31 -12.91
N VAL A 29 -0.38 8.05 -13.22
CA VAL A 29 0.80 8.26 -12.37
C VAL A 29 1.05 9.77 -12.34
N THR A 30 0.28 10.48 -11.53
CA THR A 30 0.19 11.94 -11.53
C THR A 30 0.26 12.47 -10.10
N PRO A 31 0.32 13.79 -9.84
CA PRO A 31 0.26 14.30 -8.48
C PRO A 31 -1.03 13.88 -7.74
N PRO A 32 -0.97 13.57 -6.43
CA PRO A 32 -2.09 13.02 -5.65
C PRO A 32 -3.41 13.80 -5.77
N ALA A 33 -3.35 15.12 -5.79
CA ALA A 33 -4.54 15.98 -5.93
C ALA A 33 -5.28 15.81 -7.28
N THR A 34 -4.66 15.17 -8.26
CA THR A 34 -5.26 14.96 -9.58
C THR A 34 -5.84 13.55 -9.74
N HIS A 35 -5.57 12.63 -8.82
CA HIS A 35 -5.96 11.22 -8.97
C HIS A 35 -7.47 11.04 -9.12
N ALA A 36 -8.26 11.56 -8.19
CA ALA A 36 -9.71 11.44 -8.24
C ALA A 36 -10.32 12.12 -9.49
N PRO A 37 -10.05 13.41 -9.79
CA PRO A 37 -10.64 14.05 -10.95
C PRO A 37 -10.23 13.41 -12.28
N LEU A 38 -8.99 12.97 -12.44
CA LEU A 38 -8.56 12.29 -13.67
C LEU A 38 -9.14 10.88 -13.79
N SER A 39 -9.23 10.12 -12.69
CA SER A 39 -9.87 8.80 -12.67
C SER A 39 -11.33 8.87 -13.12
N ILE A 40 -12.07 9.87 -12.64
CA ILE A 40 -13.46 10.12 -13.03
C ILE A 40 -13.55 10.43 -14.53
N GLN A 41 -12.66 11.27 -15.06
CA GLN A 41 -12.63 11.61 -16.48
C GLN A 41 -12.32 10.39 -17.35
N VAL A 42 -11.33 9.56 -16.97
CA VAL A 42 -10.98 8.31 -17.67
C VAL A 42 -12.20 7.38 -17.74
N MET A 43 -12.86 7.13 -16.64
CA MET A 43 -14.01 6.21 -16.59
C MET A 43 -15.21 6.78 -17.37
N ASN A 44 -15.48 8.08 -17.25
CA ASN A 44 -16.56 8.74 -18.01
C ASN A 44 -16.29 8.74 -19.53
N ALA A 45 -15.02 8.70 -19.96
CA ALA A 45 -14.63 8.52 -21.37
C ALA A 45 -14.78 7.06 -21.85
N GLY A 46 -15.28 6.16 -21.01
CA GLY A 46 -15.52 4.76 -21.34
C GLY A 46 -14.26 3.89 -21.30
N LYS A 47 -13.21 4.30 -20.56
CA LYS A 47 -11.96 3.56 -20.43
C LYS A 47 -11.79 2.98 -19.04
N HIS A 48 -11.11 1.84 -18.93
CA HIS A 48 -10.70 1.28 -17.64
C HIS A 48 -9.61 2.14 -17.02
N CYS A 49 -9.60 2.24 -15.69
CA CYS A 49 -8.67 3.11 -14.97
C CYS A 49 -7.84 2.32 -13.95
N ALA A 50 -6.53 2.42 -14.05
CA ALA A 50 -5.60 2.08 -12.99
C ALA A 50 -5.06 3.39 -12.41
N CYS A 51 -5.11 3.58 -11.09
CA CYS A 51 -4.64 4.82 -10.48
C CYS A 51 -3.68 4.54 -9.34
N THR A 52 -2.55 5.25 -9.34
CA THR A 52 -1.62 5.23 -8.19
C THR A 52 -2.26 5.86 -6.96
N ILE A 53 -1.57 5.73 -5.85
CA ILE A 53 -2.03 6.12 -4.52
C ILE A 53 -1.64 7.57 -4.14
N PRO A 54 -2.43 8.20 -3.25
CA PRO A 54 -3.73 7.81 -2.70
C PRO A 54 -4.86 7.95 -3.73
N MET A 55 -6.03 7.38 -3.48
CA MET A 55 -7.19 7.44 -4.39
C MET A 55 -7.74 8.85 -4.60
N GLY A 56 -7.66 9.69 -3.57
CA GLY A 56 -8.11 11.09 -3.55
C GLY A 56 -7.64 11.78 -2.28
N MET A 57 -7.98 13.06 -2.16
CA MET A 57 -7.57 13.94 -1.07
C MET A 57 -8.68 14.22 -0.05
N SER A 58 -9.90 13.81 -0.33
CA SER A 58 -11.06 14.01 0.54
C SER A 58 -12.01 12.82 0.47
N ILE A 59 -12.81 12.64 1.52
CA ILE A 59 -13.86 11.61 1.57
C ILE A 59 -14.84 11.76 0.41
N ASP A 60 -15.20 12.97 0.05
CA ASP A 60 -16.13 13.24 -1.06
C ASP A 60 -15.55 12.79 -2.40
N GLU A 61 -14.26 12.98 -2.63
CA GLU A 61 -13.60 12.49 -3.84
C GLU A 61 -13.63 10.96 -3.93
N LEU A 62 -13.47 10.24 -2.80
CA LEU A 62 -13.55 8.78 -2.78
C LEU A 62 -14.94 8.30 -3.23
N TYR A 63 -16.01 8.91 -2.72
CA TYR A 63 -17.37 8.62 -3.18
C TYR A 63 -17.57 8.94 -4.67
N GLN A 64 -17.03 10.06 -5.15
CA GLN A 64 -17.14 10.44 -6.57
C GLN A 64 -16.45 9.45 -7.50
N VAL A 65 -15.30 8.89 -7.11
CA VAL A 65 -14.62 7.85 -7.90
C VAL A 65 -15.44 6.56 -7.93
N ILE A 66 -15.97 6.12 -6.77
CA ILE A 66 -16.85 4.94 -6.69
C ILE A 66 -18.10 5.13 -7.58
N ASP A 67 -18.74 6.28 -7.49
CA ASP A 67 -19.92 6.60 -8.30
C ASP A 67 -19.60 6.63 -9.81
N ALA A 68 -18.44 7.17 -10.19
CA ALA A 68 -18.01 7.18 -11.58
C ALA A 68 -17.76 5.76 -12.10
N ARG A 69 -17.13 4.89 -11.27
CA ARG A 69 -16.94 3.48 -11.60
C ARG A 69 -18.28 2.77 -11.80
N LYS A 70 -19.23 2.97 -10.85
CA LYS A 70 -20.58 2.38 -10.94
C LYS A 70 -21.33 2.82 -12.20
N ARG A 71 -21.32 4.13 -12.52
CA ARG A 71 -22.03 4.68 -13.70
C ARG A 71 -21.39 4.26 -15.01
N SER A 72 -20.07 4.20 -15.07
CA SER A 72 -19.36 3.88 -16.33
C SER A 72 -19.37 2.39 -16.66
N GLY A 73 -19.51 1.53 -15.64
CA GLY A 73 -19.34 0.09 -15.78
C GLY A 73 -17.90 -0.33 -16.13
N LYS A 74 -16.92 0.60 -15.96
CA LYS A 74 -15.50 0.30 -16.21
C LYS A 74 -14.79 -0.18 -14.97
N HIS A 75 -13.74 -0.97 -15.14
CA HIS A 75 -12.90 -1.37 -14.02
C HIS A 75 -12.07 -0.18 -13.53
N TYR A 76 -11.99 -0.05 -12.23
CA TYR A 76 -11.03 0.80 -11.54
C TYR A 76 -10.16 -0.08 -10.66
N MET A 77 -8.85 0.00 -10.83
CA MET A 77 -7.90 -0.68 -9.96
C MET A 77 -7.07 0.34 -9.19
N PHE A 78 -7.04 0.17 -7.89
CA PHE A 78 -6.19 0.95 -6.99
C PHE A 78 -4.80 0.34 -6.95
N MET A 79 -3.79 1.02 -7.50
CA MET A 79 -2.46 0.47 -7.74
C MET A 79 -1.58 0.51 -6.48
N GLU A 80 -2.04 -0.16 -5.42
CA GLU A 80 -1.29 -0.28 -4.17
C GLU A 80 -0.27 -1.41 -4.24
N THR A 81 1.00 -1.05 -4.21
CA THR A 81 2.13 -1.96 -4.40
C THR A 81 2.34 -2.92 -3.23
N SER A 82 2.09 -2.47 -1.99
CA SER A 82 2.41 -3.23 -0.77
C SER A 82 1.64 -4.55 -0.63
N VAL A 83 0.48 -4.67 -1.30
CA VAL A 83 -0.33 -5.90 -1.27
C VAL A 83 0.07 -6.94 -2.34
N TYR A 84 1.10 -6.64 -3.12
CA TYR A 84 1.73 -7.55 -4.07
C TYR A 84 3.23 -7.69 -3.84
N GLY A 85 3.78 -7.02 -2.84
CA GLY A 85 5.15 -7.23 -2.40
C GLY A 85 5.36 -8.67 -1.90
N ARG A 86 6.56 -9.21 -2.11
CA ARG A 86 6.88 -10.62 -1.78
C ARG A 86 6.62 -10.95 -0.31
N GLU A 87 6.86 -10.02 0.58
CA GLU A 87 6.65 -10.19 2.01
C GLU A 87 5.17 -10.37 2.31
N PHE A 88 4.31 -9.57 1.68
CA PHE A 88 2.86 -9.70 1.82
C PHE A 88 2.36 -11.01 1.23
N LEU A 89 2.82 -11.40 0.04
CA LEU A 89 2.43 -12.67 -0.58
C LEU A 89 2.82 -13.88 0.27
N TYR A 90 3.97 -13.79 0.95
CA TYR A 90 4.42 -14.82 1.89
C TYR A 90 3.48 -14.93 3.10
N VAL A 91 3.23 -13.81 3.77
CA VAL A 91 2.37 -13.78 4.96
C VAL A 91 0.93 -14.15 4.62
N LYS A 92 0.41 -13.71 3.48
CA LYS A 92 -0.89 -14.11 2.96
C LYS A 92 -1.00 -15.63 2.79
N ASN A 93 0.03 -16.26 2.26
CA ASN A 93 0.07 -17.73 2.13
C ASN A 93 0.05 -18.44 3.49
N LEU A 94 0.76 -17.92 4.51
CA LEU A 94 0.68 -18.46 5.88
C LEU A 94 -0.71 -18.28 6.48
N TYR A 95 -1.33 -17.13 6.26
CA TYR A 95 -2.67 -16.82 6.75
C TYR A 95 -3.73 -17.74 6.13
N GLU A 96 -3.72 -17.89 4.81
CA GLU A 96 -4.64 -18.76 4.06
C GLU A 96 -4.53 -20.24 4.46
N LYS A 97 -3.34 -20.69 4.86
CA LYS A 97 -3.11 -22.05 5.41
C LYS A 97 -3.46 -22.16 6.90
N GLY A 98 -3.87 -21.07 7.55
CA GLY A 98 -4.17 -21.06 8.99
C GLY A 98 -2.93 -21.20 9.88
N GLU A 99 -1.72 -21.06 9.34
CA GLU A 99 -0.48 -21.25 10.08
C GLU A 99 -0.23 -20.17 11.15
N LEU A 100 -0.74 -18.95 10.93
CA LEU A 100 -0.63 -17.87 11.92
C LEU A 100 -1.49 -18.11 13.16
N GLY A 101 -2.53 -18.96 13.06
CA GLY A 101 -3.56 -19.08 14.08
C GLY A 101 -4.46 -17.84 14.12
N ARG A 102 -5.09 -17.57 15.25
CA ARG A 102 -5.88 -16.34 15.44
C ARG A 102 -4.94 -15.13 15.49
N ILE A 103 -5.22 -14.11 14.69
CA ILE A 103 -4.47 -12.85 14.76
C ILE A 103 -4.90 -12.09 16.02
N GLN A 104 -3.91 -11.62 16.77
CA GLN A 104 -4.13 -10.86 18.02
C GLN A 104 -3.95 -9.35 17.82
N PHE A 105 -2.99 -8.97 16.99
CA PHE A 105 -2.63 -7.56 16.76
C PHE A 105 -1.83 -7.42 15.47
N MET A 106 -1.90 -6.25 14.85
CA MET A 106 -1.09 -5.92 13.69
C MET A 106 -0.48 -4.52 13.87
N ARG A 107 0.73 -4.36 13.37
CA ARG A 107 1.42 -3.08 13.34
C ARG A 107 1.92 -2.83 11.92
N CYS A 108 1.76 -1.62 11.42
CA CYS A 108 2.27 -1.24 10.12
C CYS A 108 2.90 0.15 10.14
N ALA A 109 3.90 0.34 9.29
CA ALA A 109 4.59 1.62 9.24
C ALA A 109 5.14 1.88 7.84
N HIS A 110 5.13 3.15 7.46
CA HIS A 110 5.86 3.62 6.30
C HIS A 110 6.71 4.83 6.70
N TYR A 111 8.01 4.69 6.62
CA TYR A 111 8.97 5.74 6.95
C TYR A 111 9.72 6.17 5.70
N GLN A 112 9.66 7.45 5.41
CA GLN A 112 10.29 8.05 4.26
C GLN A 112 10.57 9.53 4.56
N ASP A 113 11.70 10.04 4.12
CA ASP A 113 11.94 11.47 4.06
C ASP A 113 11.78 11.92 2.60
N MET A 114 10.82 12.80 2.36
CA MET A 114 10.50 13.32 1.03
C MET A 114 11.10 14.71 0.80
N GLU A 115 12.07 15.11 1.58
CA GLU A 115 12.80 16.36 1.34
C GLU A 115 13.53 16.30 -0.01
N GLY A 116 13.34 17.30 -0.85
CA GLY A 116 13.89 17.33 -2.21
C GLY A 116 13.06 16.61 -3.28
N TRP A 117 11.94 16.06 -2.90
CA TRP A 117 10.95 15.52 -3.86
C TRP A 117 10.20 16.67 -4.57
N PRO A 118 9.47 16.40 -5.68
CA PRO A 118 8.71 17.43 -6.37
C PRO A 118 7.78 18.25 -5.45
N ASP A 119 7.61 19.53 -5.73
CA ASP A 119 6.92 20.51 -4.88
C ASP A 119 5.50 20.11 -4.47
N TYR A 120 4.80 19.30 -5.25
CA TYR A 120 3.46 18.83 -4.89
C TYR A 120 3.44 17.87 -3.69
N TRP A 121 4.61 17.35 -3.27
CA TRP A 121 4.75 16.60 -2.03
C TRP A 121 5.05 17.49 -0.83
N LEU A 122 5.54 18.71 -1.04
CA LEU A 122 5.98 19.58 0.05
C LEU A 122 4.85 19.81 1.07
N GLY A 123 5.08 19.38 2.30
CA GLY A 123 4.13 19.53 3.40
C GLY A 123 2.94 18.57 3.38
N PHE A 124 2.95 17.58 2.49
CA PHE A 124 1.88 16.56 2.45
C PHE A 124 1.75 15.89 3.82
N PRO A 125 0.53 15.82 4.40
CA PRO A 125 0.37 15.26 5.74
C PRO A 125 0.71 13.76 5.79
N PRO A 126 1.41 13.26 6.83
CA PRO A 126 1.90 11.89 6.86
C PRO A 126 0.82 10.84 6.57
N LEU A 127 -0.29 10.85 7.29
CA LEU A 127 -1.35 9.85 7.09
C LEU A 127 -2.36 10.18 5.98
N MET A 128 -2.19 11.27 5.24
CA MET A 128 -2.88 11.43 3.95
C MET A 128 -2.31 10.52 2.84
N HIS A 129 -1.18 9.85 3.12
CA HIS A 129 -0.58 8.82 2.28
C HIS A 129 -0.37 7.53 3.09
N PRO A 130 -1.46 6.84 3.53
CA PRO A 130 -1.39 5.77 4.52
C PRO A 130 -1.18 4.38 3.90
N THR A 131 -1.47 4.24 2.60
CA THR A 131 -1.89 2.96 2.01
C THR A 131 -0.77 1.93 1.97
N HIS A 132 0.48 2.33 1.69
CA HIS A 132 1.63 1.42 1.78
C HIS A 132 1.79 0.76 3.16
N ALA A 133 1.36 1.45 4.22
CA ALA A 133 1.38 0.87 5.55
C ALA A 133 0.14 0.00 5.83
N VAL A 134 -1.06 0.58 5.68
CA VAL A 134 -2.29 -0.04 6.19
C VAL A 134 -2.88 -1.12 5.28
N ALA A 135 -2.65 -1.02 3.97
CA ALA A 135 -3.27 -1.91 2.99
C ALA A 135 -2.95 -3.40 3.23
N PRO A 136 -1.70 -3.81 3.52
CA PRO A 136 -1.39 -5.20 3.84
C PRO A 136 -2.23 -5.75 5.01
N CYS A 137 -2.40 -4.96 6.07
CA CYS A 137 -3.16 -5.37 7.24
C CYS A 137 -4.66 -5.53 6.94
N LEU A 138 -5.26 -4.54 6.28
CA LEU A 138 -6.68 -4.55 5.95
C LEU A 138 -7.01 -5.64 4.92
N MET A 139 -6.15 -5.80 3.91
CA MET A 139 -6.33 -6.82 2.88
C MET A 139 -6.20 -8.24 3.45
N LEU A 140 -5.23 -8.47 4.34
CA LEU A 140 -5.03 -9.78 4.95
C LEU A 140 -6.26 -10.23 5.74
N LEU A 141 -6.83 -9.32 6.54
CA LEU A 141 -8.00 -9.62 7.37
C LEU A 141 -9.33 -9.59 6.60
N GLY A 142 -9.38 -8.92 5.43
CA GLY A 142 -10.63 -8.69 4.70
C GLY A 142 -11.65 -7.89 5.52
N LYS A 143 -11.19 -7.04 6.44
CA LYS A 143 -12.02 -6.26 7.38
C LYS A 143 -11.99 -4.78 7.04
N ARG A 144 -13.11 -4.10 7.32
CA ARG A 144 -13.24 -2.65 7.12
C ARG A 144 -12.80 -1.90 8.37
N PRO A 145 -12.05 -0.79 8.25
CA PRO A 145 -11.80 0.10 9.38
C PRO A 145 -13.13 0.74 9.83
N GLU A 146 -13.36 0.80 11.14
CA GLU A 146 -14.58 1.40 11.70
C GLU A 146 -14.30 2.74 12.36
N THR A 147 -13.26 2.79 13.20
CA THR A 147 -12.84 4.01 13.88
C THR A 147 -11.32 4.12 13.88
N VAL A 148 -10.85 5.35 13.98
CA VAL A 148 -9.42 5.65 14.10
C VAL A 148 -9.19 6.76 15.12
N TYR A 149 -8.18 6.54 15.97
CA TYR A 149 -7.57 7.54 16.84
C TYR A 149 -6.16 7.83 16.35
N CYS A 150 -5.76 9.08 16.29
CA CYS A 150 -4.43 9.46 15.82
C CYS A 150 -3.84 10.61 16.62
N LYS A 151 -2.52 10.58 16.81
CA LYS A 151 -1.72 11.67 17.32
C LYS A 151 -0.62 12.05 16.35
N GLY A 152 -0.51 13.36 16.14
CA GLY A 152 0.66 13.95 15.49
C GLY A 152 1.80 14.15 16.48
N SER A 153 3.03 14.03 16.01
CA SER A 153 4.25 14.17 16.79
C SER A 153 5.37 14.81 15.99
N GLY A 154 6.31 15.45 16.70
CA GLY A 154 7.36 16.25 16.07
C GLY A 154 6.78 17.50 15.41
N LYS A 155 7.69 18.36 14.91
CA LYS A 155 7.28 19.54 14.15
C LYS A 155 8.11 19.64 12.89
N VAL A 156 7.44 19.94 11.79
CA VAL A 156 8.10 20.29 10.55
C VAL A 156 8.50 21.78 10.56
N ARG A 157 9.43 22.15 9.68
CA ARG A 157 9.77 23.57 9.46
C ARG A 157 8.56 24.31 8.85
N LYS A 158 8.49 25.63 9.06
CA LYS A 158 7.36 26.45 8.59
C LYS A 158 7.13 26.37 7.07
N GLU A 159 8.20 26.26 6.32
CA GLU A 159 8.14 26.14 4.86
C GLU A 159 7.49 24.83 4.42
N VAL A 160 7.68 23.76 5.21
CA VAL A 160 7.05 22.44 4.99
C VAL A 160 5.60 22.44 5.47
N GLU A 161 5.30 23.12 6.57
CA GLU A 161 3.93 23.24 7.12
C GLU A 161 2.98 24.01 6.17
N ALA A 162 3.49 25.07 5.54
CA ALA A 162 2.68 26.08 4.86
C ALA A 162 1.72 25.54 3.77
N PRO A 163 2.09 24.60 2.89
CA PRO A 163 1.21 24.18 1.80
C PRO A 163 -0.07 23.47 2.26
N TYR A 164 -0.01 22.68 3.32
CA TYR A 164 -1.14 21.86 3.82
C TYR A 164 -1.57 22.21 5.25
N GLY A 165 -0.82 23.04 5.94
CA GLY A 165 -1.10 23.43 7.33
C GLY A 165 -0.89 22.29 8.34
N CYS A 166 -0.19 21.24 7.96
CA CYS A 166 0.14 20.12 8.85
C CYS A 166 1.44 20.39 9.59
N PRO A 167 1.42 20.57 10.93
CA PRO A 167 2.62 20.86 11.70
C PRO A 167 3.47 19.63 12.02
N TYR A 168 2.95 18.41 11.73
CA TYR A 168 3.53 17.17 12.22
C TYR A 168 4.48 16.52 11.20
N ALA A 169 5.66 16.11 11.70
CA ALA A 169 6.59 15.27 10.93
C ALA A 169 6.15 13.78 10.93
N PHE A 170 5.40 13.40 11.96
CA PHE A 170 4.99 12.02 12.22
C PHE A 170 3.54 11.97 12.67
N GLU A 171 2.81 10.97 12.20
CA GLU A 171 1.49 10.64 12.72
C GLU A 171 1.43 9.15 13.06
N SER A 172 0.81 8.83 14.22
CA SER A 172 0.57 7.45 14.69
C SER A 172 -0.88 7.27 15.04
N ALA A 173 -1.46 6.20 14.52
CA ALA A 173 -2.88 5.91 14.65
C ALA A 173 -3.13 4.50 15.19
N LEU A 174 -4.23 4.34 15.93
CA LEU A 174 -4.81 3.07 16.31
C LEU A 174 -6.18 2.94 15.62
N ILE A 175 -6.36 1.84 14.89
CA ILE A 175 -7.53 1.58 14.06
C ILE A 175 -8.29 0.40 14.66
N SER A 176 -9.60 0.59 14.89
CA SER A 176 -10.53 -0.48 15.21
C SER A 176 -11.26 -0.94 13.94
N LEU A 177 -11.49 -2.23 13.83
CA LEU A 177 -12.09 -2.86 12.67
C LEU A 177 -13.54 -3.25 12.94
N LYS A 178 -14.37 -3.17 11.92
CA LYS A 178 -15.77 -3.59 11.96
C LYS A 178 -15.86 -5.10 12.20
N ASP A 179 -16.66 -5.51 13.19
CA ASP A 179 -16.89 -6.91 13.54
C ASP A 179 -15.59 -7.72 13.75
N SER A 180 -14.64 -7.10 14.48
CA SER A 180 -13.34 -7.70 14.81
C SER A 180 -12.83 -7.17 16.15
N ASP A 181 -12.13 -8.03 16.88
CA ASP A 181 -11.40 -7.68 18.12
C ASP A 181 -9.91 -7.37 17.84
N VAL A 182 -9.48 -7.46 16.58
CA VAL A 182 -8.12 -7.11 16.17
C VAL A 182 -8.02 -5.60 15.97
N SER A 183 -6.96 -5.00 16.52
CA SER A 183 -6.60 -3.61 16.26
C SER A 183 -5.34 -3.52 15.40
N ILE A 184 -5.22 -2.41 14.66
CA ILE A 184 -4.05 -2.11 13.83
C ILE A 184 -3.40 -0.82 14.32
N GLU A 185 -2.11 -0.86 14.66
CA GLU A 185 -1.28 0.34 14.82
C GLU A 185 -0.68 0.72 13.49
N MET A 186 -0.87 2.00 13.09
CA MET A 186 -0.33 2.54 11.84
C MET A 186 0.53 3.78 12.12
N ALA A 187 1.74 3.82 11.58
CA ALA A 187 2.70 4.88 11.80
C ALA A 187 3.31 5.39 10.49
N ARG A 188 3.48 6.72 10.37
CA ARG A 188 4.00 7.34 9.15
C ARG A 188 4.92 8.53 9.43
N PHE A 189 6.12 8.52 8.82
CA PHE A 189 6.96 9.69 8.61
C PHE A 189 6.96 10.11 7.14
N LEU A 190 6.97 11.42 6.88
CA LEU A 190 7.19 11.97 5.54
C LEU A 190 8.32 12.99 5.47
N TYR A 191 8.73 13.57 6.60
CA TYR A 191 9.79 14.58 6.66
C TYR A 191 10.60 14.46 7.92
N HIS A 192 11.83 14.95 7.88
CA HIS A 192 12.69 15.19 9.02
C HIS A 192 12.97 13.94 9.86
N VAL A 193 13.16 12.81 9.21
CA VAL A 193 13.48 11.54 9.86
C VAL A 193 14.78 10.96 9.34
N ALA A 194 15.74 10.72 10.21
CA ALA A 194 16.97 10.02 9.89
C ALA A 194 16.73 8.50 9.91
N ARG A 195 15.93 8.00 8.98
CA ARG A 195 15.55 6.59 8.83
C ARG A 195 15.50 6.23 7.34
N GLY A 196 16.12 5.11 6.98
CA GLY A 196 15.99 4.57 5.63
C GLY A 196 14.53 4.26 5.28
N TYR A 197 14.25 4.24 3.99
CA TYR A 197 12.93 3.87 3.49
C TYR A 197 12.47 2.51 4.03
N THR A 198 11.21 2.41 4.43
CA THR A 198 10.59 1.13 4.78
C THR A 198 9.07 1.20 4.62
N GLU A 199 8.51 0.17 4.05
CA GLU A 199 7.06 -0.13 4.02
C GLU A 199 6.90 -1.44 4.78
N SER A 200 6.56 -1.36 6.06
CA SER A 200 6.60 -2.52 6.95
C SER A 200 5.25 -2.86 7.54
N PHE A 201 5.05 -4.14 7.79
CA PHE A 201 3.98 -4.63 8.63
C PHE A 201 4.48 -5.79 9.50
N ASN A 202 3.93 -5.89 10.69
CA ASN A 202 4.16 -6.96 11.64
C ASN A 202 2.80 -7.58 11.98
N ILE A 203 2.75 -8.91 12.00
CA ILE A 203 1.53 -9.66 12.28
C ILE A 203 1.79 -10.56 13.49
N TYR A 204 1.00 -10.38 14.53
CA TYR A 204 1.10 -11.17 15.76
C TYR A 204 -0.04 -12.16 15.84
N GLY A 205 0.25 -13.40 15.53
CA GLY A 205 -0.69 -14.52 15.60
C GLY A 205 -0.45 -15.42 16.80
N GLU A 206 -1.44 -16.22 17.12
CA GLU A 206 -1.41 -17.16 18.25
C GLU A 206 -0.38 -18.29 18.06
N ARG A 207 -0.12 -18.69 16.82
CA ARG A 207 0.81 -19.78 16.48
C ARG A 207 2.10 -19.29 15.85
N LYS A 208 2.00 -18.33 14.95
CA LYS A 208 3.15 -17.70 14.30
C LYS A 208 2.97 -16.19 14.25
N SER A 209 4.10 -15.49 14.34
CA SER A 209 4.17 -14.03 14.16
C SER A 209 5.24 -13.71 13.13
N PHE A 210 4.96 -12.71 12.31
CA PHE A 210 5.88 -12.20 11.31
C PHE A 210 6.32 -10.80 11.69
N GLU A 211 7.62 -10.55 11.72
CA GLU A 211 8.19 -9.22 11.91
C GLU A 211 9.07 -8.81 10.74
N TRP A 212 8.82 -7.60 10.25
CA TRP A 212 9.57 -6.97 9.18
C TRP A 212 11.02 -6.70 9.61
N GLN A 213 11.95 -6.80 8.67
CA GLN A 213 13.36 -6.51 8.88
C GLN A 213 13.60 -5.03 9.27
N GLN A 214 14.65 -4.78 10.08
CA GLN A 214 15.05 -3.42 10.46
C GLN A 214 15.74 -2.68 9.32
N LEU A 215 16.60 -3.37 8.57
CA LEU A 215 17.30 -2.84 7.40
C LEU A 215 16.82 -3.57 6.14
N GLU A 216 16.77 -2.85 5.02
CA GLU A 216 16.36 -3.43 3.74
C GLU A 216 17.22 -4.60 3.28
N SER A 217 18.50 -4.63 3.70
CA SER A 217 19.45 -5.72 3.42
C SER A 217 19.29 -6.95 4.31
N GLU A 218 18.45 -6.90 5.33
CA GLU A 218 18.20 -8.00 6.25
C GLU A 218 17.02 -8.86 5.76
N GLN A 219 16.77 -9.93 6.50
CA GLN A 219 15.64 -10.82 6.31
C GLN A 219 14.62 -10.61 7.41
N PRO A 220 13.32 -10.71 7.11
CA PRO A 220 12.29 -10.70 8.13
C PRO A 220 12.39 -11.93 9.03
N VAL A 221 11.76 -11.84 10.19
CA VAL A 221 11.78 -12.90 11.21
C VAL A 221 10.39 -13.53 11.34
N LEU A 222 10.35 -14.86 11.30
CA LEU A 222 9.18 -15.64 11.63
C LEU A 222 9.38 -16.25 13.03
N PHE A 223 8.48 -15.91 13.93
CA PHE A 223 8.36 -16.53 15.24
C PHE A 223 7.33 -17.66 15.16
N SER A 224 7.64 -18.81 15.75
CA SER A 224 6.72 -19.95 15.79
C SER A 224 6.60 -20.49 17.19
N MET A 225 5.35 -20.65 17.65
CA MET A 225 5.06 -21.28 18.94
C MET A 225 5.27 -22.79 18.81
N ALA A 226 6.12 -23.37 19.64
CA ALA A 226 6.29 -24.80 19.72
C ALA A 226 5.09 -25.41 20.49
N LEU A 227 4.09 -25.87 19.74
CA LEU A 227 2.94 -26.59 20.30
C LEU A 227 3.26 -28.08 20.34
N GLY A 228 3.50 -28.66 21.50
CA GLY A 228 3.77 -30.09 21.63
C GLY A 228 3.74 -30.60 23.08
N ALA A 229 3.78 -31.92 23.22
CA ALA A 229 3.69 -32.65 24.50
C ALA A 229 4.74 -32.26 25.57
N ASN A 230 5.72 -31.45 25.21
CA ASN A 230 6.76 -30.96 26.10
C ASN A 230 6.51 -29.54 26.64
N ALA A 231 5.40 -28.91 26.29
CA ALA A 231 5.07 -27.55 26.73
C ALA A 231 4.97 -27.43 28.27
N GLU A 232 4.62 -28.50 28.96
CA GLU A 232 4.53 -28.54 30.42
C GLU A 232 5.90 -28.48 31.14
N HIS A 233 7.00 -28.73 30.40
CA HIS A 233 8.33 -28.83 31.01
C HIS A 233 9.26 -27.65 30.66
N VAL A 234 8.79 -26.71 29.84
CA VAL A 234 9.59 -25.52 29.44
C VAL A 234 9.20 -24.30 30.26
N MET A 235 9.21 -24.46 31.57
CA MET A 235 9.37 -23.31 32.46
C MET A 235 10.87 -22.99 32.49
N ASN A 236 11.26 -22.09 31.60
CA ASN A 236 12.60 -21.56 31.69
C ASN A 236 12.75 -20.65 32.91
N ASP A 237 13.97 -20.39 33.28
CA ASP A 237 14.27 -19.44 34.33
C ASP A 237 13.58 -18.11 34.04
N TYR A 238 12.69 -17.68 34.94
CA TYR A 238 11.94 -16.42 34.90
C TYR A 238 10.75 -16.32 33.94
N GLY A 239 10.15 -17.42 33.48
CA GLY A 239 8.94 -17.39 32.64
C GLY A 239 9.16 -16.76 31.27
N ARG A 240 10.39 -16.66 30.80
CA ARG A 240 10.75 -16.20 29.46
C ARG A 240 10.78 -17.40 28.52
N GLY A 241 9.78 -17.41 27.64
CA GLY A 241 9.41 -18.56 26.84
C GLY A 241 10.49 -19.25 26.03
N GLY A 242 10.88 -20.45 26.46
CA GLY A 242 11.54 -21.41 25.58
C GLY A 242 10.61 -22.12 24.60
N LEU A 243 9.37 -21.63 24.45
CA LEU A 243 8.35 -22.20 23.54
C LEU A 243 8.30 -21.52 22.18
N VAL A 244 9.06 -20.45 21.98
CA VAL A 244 9.09 -19.71 20.71
C VAL A 244 10.42 -19.96 20.02
N THR A 245 10.35 -20.36 18.75
CA THR A 245 11.50 -20.43 17.86
C THR A 245 11.54 -19.22 16.94
N GLU A 246 12.71 -18.77 16.56
CA GLU A 246 12.98 -17.62 15.71
C GLU A 246 13.68 -18.08 14.44
N GLU A 247 13.20 -17.67 13.30
CA GLU A 247 13.81 -17.98 12.00
C GLU A 247 13.88 -16.72 11.14
N ARG A 248 15.07 -16.42 10.61
CA ARG A 248 15.23 -15.46 9.52
C ARG A 248 14.87 -16.13 8.22
N ILE A 249 13.83 -15.63 7.55
CA ILE A 249 13.22 -16.29 6.41
C ILE A 249 13.67 -15.69 5.09
N GLN A 250 14.00 -16.56 4.14
CA GLN A 250 14.19 -16.20 2.74
C GLN A 250 12.86 -16.24 2.00
N ILE A 251 12.40 -15.09 1.56
CA ILE A 251 11.11 -14.99 0.85
C ILE A 251 11.36 -15.14 -0.65
N PRO A 252 10.61 -16.02 -1.35
CA PRO A 252 10.70 -16.15 -2.80
C PRO A 252 10.22 -14.91 -3.52
N ASP A 253 10.63 -14.73 -4.76
CA ASP A 253 10.23 -13.59 -5.59
C ASP A 253 8.84 -13.73 -6.23
N TYR A 254 8.23 -14.91 -6.14
CA TYR A 254 6.92 -15.25 -6.74
C TYR A 254 6.81 -14.96 -8.24
N ALA A 255 7.91 -14.95 -8.97
CA ALA A 255 7.93 -14.80 -10.42
C ALA A 255 7.15 -15.91 -11.15
N ASP A 256 7.08 -17.10 -10.56
CA ASP A 256 6.35 -18.26 -11.05
C ASP A 256 4.81 -18.09 -11.11
N ARG A 257 4.29 -17.06 -10.43
CA ARG A 257 2.87 -16.67 -10.50
C ARG A 257 2.52 -15.82 -11.72
N LEU A 258 3.51 -15.48 -12.53
CA LEU A 258 3.38 -14.57 -13.65
C LEU A 258 3.86 -15.21 -14.96
N PRO A 259 3.37 -14.76 -16.13
CA PRO A 259 3.99 -15.08 -17.41
C PRO A 259 5.49 -14.78 -17.38
N ALA A 260 6.30 -15.64 -17.99
CA ALA A 260 7.76 -15.57 -17.92
C ALA A 260 8.33 -14.22 -18.38
N GLU A 261 7.68 -13.62 -19.38
CA GLU A 261 8.08 -12.35 -20.00
C GLU A 261 8.05 -11.18 -19.00
N ILE A 262 7.10 -11.20 -18.06
CA ILE A 262 6.95 -10.15 -17.04
C ILE A 262 7.44 -10.59 -15.66
N GLY A 263 7.46 -11.91 -15.38
CA GLY A 263 7.91 -12.47 -14.10
C GLY A 263 9.35 -12.11 -13.77
N ARG A 264 10.22 -11.93 -14.77
CA ARG A 264 11.59 -11.48 -14.57
C ARG A 264 11.70 -10.14 -13.84
N PHE A 265 10.70 -9.27 -13.94
CA PHE A 265 10.70 -7.94 -13.32
C PHE A 265 10.32 -7.95 -11.83
N THR A 266 10.03 -9.10 -11.23
CA THR A 266 9.91 -9.24 -9.77
C THR A 266 11.25 -9.14 -9.05
N LYS A 267 12.37 -9.32 -9.77
CA LYS A 267 13.75 -9.28 -9.24
C LYS A 267 14.32 -7.88 -9.31
N GLN A 268 15.21 -7.58 -8.36
CA GLN A 268 16.01 -6.37 -8.41
C GLN A 268 17.04 -6.46 -9.55
N THR A 269 17.50 -5.31 -10.02
CA THR A 269 18.60 -5.19 -10.98
C THR A 269 18.37 -5.88 -12.34
N VAL A 270 17.14 -5.94 -12.79
CA VAL A 270 16.84 -6.39 -14.15
C VAL A 270 17.05 -5.26 -15.14
N TYR A 271 17.86 -5.53 -16.15
CA TYR A 271 18.02 -4.68 -17.32
C TYR A 271 17.47 -5.39 -18.54
N ASP A 272 16.70 -4.70 -19.36
CA ASP A 272 16.16 -5.26 -20.60
C ASP A 272 17.06 -4.92 -21.80
N ASP A 273 17.88 -5.88 -22.22
CA ASP A 273 18.80 -5.73 -23.34
C ASP A 273 18.09 -5.50 -24.69
N SER A 274 16.79 -5.84 -24.79
CA SER A 274 15.99 -5.54 -25.97
C SER A 274 15.61 -4.07 -26.07
N ASN A 275 15.79 -3.32 -24.96
CA ASN A 275 15.55 -1.89 -24.87
C ASN A 275 16.80 -1.15 -24.37
N PRO A 276 17.93 -1.18 -25.13
CA PRO A 276 19.20 -0.63 -24.68
C PRO A 276 19.20 0.89 -24.48
N HIS A 277 18.18 1.58 -24.96
CA HIS A 277 17.98 3.01 -24.73
C HIS A 277 17.46 3.33 -23.30
N LEU A 278 16.98 2.34 -22.56
CA LEU A 278 16.66 2.50 -21.16
C LEU A 278 17.96 2.41 -20.35
N SER A 279 18.42 3.54 -19.83
CA SER A 279 19.70 3.67 -19.13
C SER A 279 19.63 3.36 -17.63
N PHE A 280 18.55 2.76 -17.16
CA PHE A 280 18.33 2.44 -15.74
C PHE A 280 17.93 0.97 -15.58
N LEU A 281 18.23 0.44 -14.40
CA LEU A 281 17.80 -0.90 -14.02
C LEU A 281 16.28 -0.92 -13.80
N GLN A 282 15.67 -2.02 -14.20
CA GLN A 282 14.24 -2.25 -14.11
C GLN A 282 13.97 -3.39 -13.11
N GLY A 283 12.73 -3.48 -12.66
CA GLY A 283 12.28 -4.56 -11.78
C GLY A 283 12.64 -4.40 -10.32
N GLY A 284 12.03 -5.22 -9.51
CA GLY A 284 12.25 -5.32 -8.06
C GLY A 284 11.69 -4.20 -7.19
N GLY A 285 11.18 -3.12 -7.79
CA GLY A 285 10.58 -2.02 -7.03
C GLY A 285 9.43 -2.49 -6.15
N HIS A 286 9.30 -1.92 -4.94
CA HIS A 286 8.29 -2.28 -3.94
C HIS A 286 8.17 -3.80 -3.73
N GLY A 287 9.30 -4.47 -3.43
CA GLY A 287 9.28 -5.91 -3.20
C GLY A 287 8.89 -6.76 -4.40
N GLY A 288 9.06 -6.26 -5.64
CA GLY A 288 8.74 -6.96 -6.88
C GLY A 288 7.27 -6.93 -7.28
N SER A 289 6.47 -6.01 -6.73
CA SER A 289 5.02 -5.95 -6.88
C SER A 289 4.52 -5.47 -8.25
N HIS A 290 5.27 -4.62 -8.95
CA HIS A 290 4.80 -3.93 -10.15
C HIS A 290 4.28 -4.88 -11.25
N PRO A 291 4.99 -5.95 -11.65
CA PRO A 291 4.47 -6.87 -12.67
C PRO A 291 3.21 -7.61 -12.22
N HIS A 292 3.06 -7.90 -10.91
CA HIS A 292 1.83 -8.48 -10.37
C HIS A 292 0.63 -7.55 -10.49
N LEU A 293 0.81 -6.26 -10.15
CA LEU A 293 -0.25 -5.24 -10.27
C LEU A 293 -0.72 -5.06 -11.70
N VAL A 294 0.22 -4.90 -12.64
CA VAL A 294 -0.11 -4.73 -14.06
C VAL A 294 -0.80 -5.98 -14.60
N HIS A 295 -0.30 -7.17 -14.25
CA HIS A 295 -0.91 -8.44 -14.65
C HIS A 295 -2.35 -8.57 -14.12
N GLU A 296 -2.57 -8.25 -12.84
CA GLU A 296 -3.91 -8.28 -12.24
C GLU A 296 -4.87 -7.32 -12.92
N PHE A 297 -4.43 -6.09 -13.21
CA PHE A 297 -5.28 -5.12 -13.92
C PHE A 297 -5.69 -5.61 -15.30
N VAL A 298 -4.73 -6.10 -16.09
CA VAL A 298 -5.01 -6.62 -17.44
C VAL A 298 -5.93 -7.86 -17.35
N ARG A 299 -5.64 -8.79 -16.42
CA ARG A 299 -6.46 -10.00 -16.24
C ARG A 299 -7.88 -9.67 -15.81
N SER A 300 -8.07 -8.70 -14.92
CA SER A 300 -9.40 -8.29 -14.47
C SER A 300 -10.26 -7.78 -15.64
N ILE A 301 -9.67 -7.04 -16.56
CA ILE A 301 -10.36 -6.54 -17.77
C ILE A 301 -10.71 -7.71 -18.71
N LEU A 302 -9.75 -8.59 -19.01
CA LEU A 302 -9.95 -9.72 -19.92
C LEU A 302 -10.96 -10.75 -19.36
N GLU A 303 -11.05 -10.89 -18.08
CA GLU A 303 -11.93 -11.84 -17.36
C GLU A 303 -13.25 -11.23 -16.93
N ASP A 304 -13.45 -9.94 -17.18
CA ASP A 304 -14.61 -9.14 -16.77
C ASP A 304 -14.95 -9.32 -15.28
N ARG A 305 -13.94 -9.20 -14.42
CA ARG A 305 -14.07 -9.31 -12.96
C ARG A 305 -13.52 -8.09 -12.26
N THR A 306 -14.02 -7.84 -11.06
CA THR A 306 -13.48 -6.76 -10.21
C THR A 306 -11.98 -6.98 -9.97
N PRO A 307 -11.13 -5.97 -10.23
CA PRO A 307 -9.71 -6.04 -9.91
C PRO A 307 -9.47 -6.03 -8.39
N VAL A 308 -8.34 -6.55 -7.99
CA VAL A 308 -7.88 -6.52 -6.59
C VAL A 308 -6.52 -5.82 -6.54
N PRO A 309 -6.39 -4.68 -5.83
CA PRO A 309 -7.40 -3.94 -5.07
C PRO A 309 -8.45 -3.23 -5.93
N SER A 310 -9.68 -3.20 -5.42
CA SER A 310 -10.81 -2.51 -6.04
C SER A 310 -10.87 -1.02 -5.67
N ASP A 311 -11.87 -0.32 -6.23
CA ASP A 311 -12.26 1.04 -5.82
C ASP A 311 -12.68 1.10 -4.33
N ILE A 312 -13.38 0.08 -3.85
CA ILE A 312 -13.82 0.00 -2.45
C ILE A 312 -12.64 -0.20 -1.50
N ASP A 313 -11.68 -1.07 -1.86
CA ASP A 313 -10.44 -1.25 -1.09
C ASP A 313 -9.66 0.08 -1.04
N GLY A 314 -9.45 0.72 -2.19
CA GLY A 314 -8.77 2.01 -2.28
C GLY A 314 -9.44 3.09 -1.45
N ALA A 315 -10.79 3.13 -1.43
CA ALA A 315 -11.54 4.09 -0.64
C ALA A 315 -11.37 3.86 0.87
N TYR A 316 -11.47 2.62 1.35
CA TYR A 316 -11.23 2.33 2.77
C TYR A 316 -9.79 2.61 3.21
N TRP A 317 -8.80 2.21 2.39
CA TRP A 317 -7.39 2.39 2.73
C TRP A 317 -6.97 3.86 2.69
N THR A 318 -7.46 4.64 1.74
CA THR A 318 -7.26 6.09 1.71
C THR A 318 -8.08 6.79 2.79
N GLY A 319 -9.34 6.44 2.94
CA GLY A 319 -10.27 7.08 3.85
C GLY A 319 -9.89 6.96 5.33
N VAL A 320 -9.34 5.82 5.76
CA VAL A 320 -8.84 5.67 7.14
C VAL A 320 -7.68 6.61 7.43
N GLY A 321 -6.82 6.88 6.43
CA GLY A 321 -5.73 7.84 6.58
C GLY A 321 -6.22 9.28 6.65
N ILE A 322 -7.19 9.66 5.81
CA ILE A 322 -7.83 10.98 5.89
C ILE A 322 -8.45 11.20 7.28
N CYS A 323 -9.19 10.21 7.79
CA CYS A 323 -9.77 10.27 9.13
C CYS A 323 -8.72 10.30 10.24
N ALA A 324 -7.61 9.59 10.07
CA ALA A 324 -6.49 9.60 11.01
C ALA A 324 -5.82 10.98 11.07
N HIS A 325 -5.53 11.59 9.92
CA HIS A 325 -5.01 12.94 9.87
C HIS A 325 -5.96 13.93 10.53
N GLN A 326 -7.27 13.89 10.24
CA GLN A 326 -8.28 14.72 10.89
C GLN A 326 -8.30 14.52 12.41
N SER A 327 -8.14 13.27 12.88
CA SER A 327 -8.03 12.97 14.32
C SER A 327 -6.82 13.66 14.94
N ALA A 328 -5.65 13.61 14.28
CA ALA A 328 -4.43 14.26 14.75
C ALA A 328 -4.59 15.77 14.83
N MET A 329 -5.17 16.39 13.81
CA MET A 329 -5.42 17.85 13.75
C MET A 329 -6.43 18.30 14.81
N ASP A 330 -7.39 17.46 15.18
CA ASP A 330 -8.39 17.71 16.24
C ASP A 330 -7.90 17.27 17.64
N GLY A 331 -6.58 17.15 17.83
CA GLY A 331 -5.98 16.84 19.13
C GLY A 331 -6.13 15.38 19.58
N GLY A 332 -6.49 14.47 18.69
CA GLY A 332 -6.65 13.05 18.97
C GLY A 332 -8.10 12.66 19.27
N VAL A 333 -9.05 13.30 18.65
CA VAL A 333 -10.47 12.89 18.74
C VAL A 333 -10.69 11.67 17.85
N VAL A 334 -11.33 10.62 18.39
CA VAL A 334 -11.69 9.43 17.61
C VAL A 334 -12.59 9.81 16.43
N LYS A 335 -12.24 9.38 15.24
CA LYS A 335 -13.04 9.57 14.03
C LYS A 335 -13.64 8.25 13.58
N ARG A 336 -14.88 8.30 13.06
CA ARG A 336 -15.49 7.20 12.34
C ARG A 336 -15.02 7.22 10.90
N VAL A 337 -14.64 6.06 10.38
CA VAL A 337 -14.37 5.89 8.95
C VAL A 337 -15.70 5.71 8.23
N PRO A 338 -15.97 6.48 7.17
CA PRO A 338 -17.20 6.33 6.38
C PRO A 338 -17.34 4.93 5.79
N VAL A 339 -18.58 4.55 5.50
CA VAL A 339 -18.88 3.28 4.84
C VAL A 339 -18.88 3.51 3.32
N PHE A 340 -18.04 2.78 2.62
CA PHE A 340 -17.94 2.79 1.15
C PHE A 340 -18.56 1.50 0.60
N GLU A 341 -19.53 1.63 -0.35
CA GLU A 341 -20.28 0.51 -0.94
C GLU A 341 -20.45 0.66 -2.46
#